data_a7d00aa60f40fc381bfe0b380b9435af
#
_entry.id   a7d00aa60f40fc381bfe0b380b9435af
#
_cell.length_a   1.000
_cell.length_b   1.000
_cell.length_c   1.000
_cell.angle_alpha   90.00
_cell.angle_beta   90.00
_cell.angle_gamma   90.00
#
_symmetry.space_group_name_H-M   'P 1'
#
loop_
_entity.id
_entity.type
_entity.pdbx_description
1 polymer ?
#
loop_
_entity_poly.entity_id
_entity_poly.type
_entity_poly.pdbx_seq_one_letter_code
_entity_poly.pdbx_strand_id
1 'polypeptide(L)'
;MLKGYDDRDGHIWMDGKLVPWRNANVHILTHALHYGSSVFEGERAYNGKIFKSREHSERLIKSGNYIDVPVPYSVDEIEEAKSL
;
A
#
# COMPACT_ATOMS: atom_id res chain seq x y z
N MET A 1 24.37 4.32 -13.85
CA MET A 1 23.59 4.83 -12.71
C MET A 1 22.36 3.96 -12.49
N LEU A 2 22.10 3.58 -11.25
CA LEU A 2 20.90 2.82 -10.92
C LEU A 2 19.67 3.71 -11.01
N LYS A 3 18.57 3.17 -11.55
CA LYS A 3 17.29 3.85 -11.53
C LYS A 3 16.76 3.98 -10.10
N GLY A 4 16.16 5.11 -9.78
CA GLY A 4 15.41 5.26 -8.56
C GLY A 4 14.17 4.36 -8.56
N TYR A 5 13.62 4.08 -7.38
CA TYR A 5 12.40 3.29 -7.26
C TYR A 5 11.19 3.97 -7.91
N ASP A 6 11.24 5.29 -8.09
CA ASP A 6 10.19 6.07 -8.73
C ASP A 6 10.23 6.01 -10.27
N ASP A 7 11.35 5.58 -10.85
CA ASP A 7 11.56 5.53 -12.30
C ASP A 7 11.48 4.10 -12.82
N ARG A 8 10.27 3.55 -12.84
CA ARG A 8 10.01 2.17 -13.28
C ARG A 8 8.74 2.10 -14.12
N ASP A 9 8.62 1.02 -14.88
CA ASP A 9 7.40 0.68 -15.59
C ASP A 9 6.48 -0.14 -14.69
N GLY A 10 5.20 -0.18 -15.02
CA GLY A 10 4.20 -0.92 -14.28
C GLY A 10 3.17 0.00 -13.66
N HIS A 11 2.42 -0.54 -12.71
CA HIS A 11 1.32 0.17 -12.06
C HIS A 11 1.36 0.00 -10.56
N ILE A 12 0.83 0.99 -9.85
CA ILE A 12 0.65 0.96 -8.41
C ILE A 12 -0.83 1.24 -8.13
N TRP A 13 -1.43 0.44 -7.25
CA TRP A 13 -2.77 0.73 -6.76
C TRP A 13 -2.65 1.84 -5.70
N MET A 14 -3.31 2.97 -5.97
CA MET A 14 -3.22 4.15 -5.13
C MET A 14 -4.59 4.81 -5.03
N ASP A 15 -5.07 4.96 -3.82
CA ASP A 15 -6.35 5.62 -3.53
C ASP A 15 -7.53 5.06 -4.35
N GLY A 16 -7.61 3.74 -4.46
CA GLY A 16 -8.74 3.05 -5.07
C GLY A 16 -8.62 2.74 -6.54
N LYS A 17 -7.48 3.05 -7.17
CA LYS A 17 -7.29 2.77 -8.61
C LYS A 17 -5.83 2.47 -8.94
N LEU A 18 -5.63 1.79 -10.07
CA LEU A 18 -4.29 1.60 -10.62
C LEU A 18 -3.84 2.88 -11.32
N VAL A 19 -2.64 3.32 -10.99
CA VAL A 19 -1.98 4.45 -11.66
C VAL A 19 -0.65 3.98 -12.25
N PRO A 20 -0.17 4.62 -13.33
CA PRO A 20 1.16 4.31 -13.83
C PRO A 20 2.21 4.53 -12.73
N TRP A 21 3.19 3.64 -12.67
CA TRP A 21 4.20 3.64 -11.61
C TRP A 21 4.79 5.04 -11.35
N ARG A 22 5.17 5.75 -12.42
CA ARG A 22 5.80 7.08 -12.31
C ARG A 22 4.85 8.18 -11.85
N ASN A 23 3.54 7.91 -11.85
CA ASN A 23 2.52 8.89 -11.45
C ASN A 23 2.04 8.68 -10.00
N ALA A 24 2.53 7.65 -9.31
CA ALA A 24 2.17 7.38 -7.93
C ALA A 24 2.96 8.30 -6.99
N ASN A 25 2.54 9.56 -6.93
CA ASN A 25 3.22 10.61 -6.18
C ASN A 25 2.33 11.09 -5.03
N VAL A 26 2.96 11.69 -4.02
CA VAL A 26 2.25 12.31 -2.89
C VAL A 26 2.72 13.75 -2.73
N HIS A 27 1.84 14.59 -2.20
CA HIS A 27 2.17 15.98 -1.93
C HIS A 27 3.18 16.08 -0.79
N ILE A 28 4.08 17.06 -0.86
CA ILE A 28 5.11 17.26 0.17
C ILE A 28 4.51 17.53 1.56
N LEU A 29 3.28 18.04 1.62
CA LEU A 29 2.58 18.29 2.89
C LEU A 29 1.82 17.07 3.40
N THR A 30 1.97 15.90 2.77
CA THR A 30 1.38 14.66 3.27
C THR A 30 1.79 14.43 4.71
N HIS A 31 0.82 14.14 5.57
CA HIS A 31 1.01 14.04 7.02
C HIS A 31 2.13 13.09 7.41
N ALA A 32 2.21 11.92 6.75
CA ALA A 32 3.24 10.91 7.04
C ALA A 32 4.66 11.44 6.84
N LEU A 33 4.87 12.35 5.88
CA LEU A 33 6.19 12.91 5.59
C LEU A 33 6.66 13.90 6.67
N HIS A 34 5.73 14.63 7.28
CA HIS A 34 6.06 15.64 8.29
C HIS A 34 5.94 15.12 9.73
N TYR A 35 5.00 14.23 9.98
CA TYR A 35 4.67 13.78 11.34
C TYR A 35 4.88 12.28 11.55
N GLY A 36 5.22 11.54 10.50
CA GLY A 36 5.51 10.12 10.59
C GLY A 36 4.31 9.23 10.90
N SER A 37 3.09 9.76 10.85
CA SER A 37 1.88 8.98 11.14
C SER A 37 1.49 8.14 9.93
N SER A 38 2.00 6.92 9.87
CA SER A 38 1.70 5.97 8.82
C SER A 38 1.87 4.55 9.32
N VAL A 39 1.27 3.61 8.59
CA VAL A 39 1.43 2.17 8.85
C VAL A 39 1.77 1.49 7.53
N PHE A 40 2.45 0.34 7.62
CA PHE A 40 2.75 -0.45 6.43
C PHE A 40 2.73 -1.94 6.77
N GLU A 41 2.62 -2.75 5.71
CA GLU A 41 2.81 -4.19 5.75
C GLU A 41 3.76 -4.60 4.64
N GLY A 42 4.69 -5.49 4.96
CA GLY A 42 5.53 -6.13 3.96
C GLY A 42 5.04 -7.54 3.69
N GLU A 43 4.80 -7.86 2.42
CA GLU A 43 4.28 -9.15 2.03
C GLU A 43 5.21 -9.83 1.04
N ARG A 44 5.18 -11.16 1.01
CA ARG A 44 5.96 -11.95 0.06
C ARG A 44 5.04 -12.83 -0.78
N ALA A 45 5.39 -12.99 -2.04
CA ALA A 45 4.67 -13.88 -2.94
C ALA A 45 5.53 -15.10 -3.28
N TYR A 46 4.90 -16.28 -3.26
CA TYR A 46 5.54 -17.53 -3.62
C TYR A 46 4.66 -18.24 -4.65
N ASN A 47 5.25 -18.66 -5.76
CA ASN A 47 4.52 -19.39 -6.81
C ASN A 47 3.23 -18.66 -7.25
N GLY A 48 3.29 -17.34 -7.39
CA GLY A 48 2.14 -16.54 -7.80
C GLY A 48 1.10 -16.28 -6.73
N LYS A 49 1.37 -16.68 -5.49
CA LYS A 49 0.45 -16.43 -4.35
C LYS A 49 1.14 -15.63 -3.27
N ILE A 50 0.40 -14.66 -2.72
CA ILE A 50 0.88 -13.87 -1.58
C ILE A 50 0.74 -14.71 -0.31
N PHE A 51 1.85 -14.87 0.40
CA PHE A 51 1.88 -15.63 1.65
C PHE A 51 1.13 -14.88 2.74
N LYS A 52 0.14 -15.54 3.35
CA LYS A 52 -0.70 -14.98 4.44
C LYS A 52 -1.31 -13.62 4.09
N SER A 53 -1.79 -13.47 2.86
CA SER A 53 -2.32 -12.21 2.35
C SER A 53 -3.41 -11.62 3.24
N ARG A 54 -4.40 -12.43 3.62
CA ARG A 54 -5.53 -11.94 4.43
C ARG A 54 -5.09 -11.51 5.83
N GLU A 55 -4.19 -12.24 6.46
CA GLU A 55 -3.64 -11.88 7.76
C GLU A 55 -2.92 -10.54 7.72
N HIS A 56 -2.17 -10.26 6.65
CA HIS A 56 -1.53 -8.96 6.44
C HIS A 56 -2.54 -7.85 6.25
N SER A 57 -3.61 -8.07 5.50
CA SER A 57 -4.67 -7.07 5.32
C SER A 57 -5.37 -6.76 6.63
N GLU A 58 -5.69 -7.78 7.41
CA GLU A 58 -6.32 -7.61 8.72
C GLU A 58 -5.42 -6.83 9.67
N ARG A 59 -4.13 -7.14 9.69
CA ARG A 59 -3.16 -6.45 10.55
C ARG A 59 -2.96 -5.00 10.12
N LEU A 60 -2.95 -4.72 8.82
CA LEU A 60 -2.85 -3.35 8.32
C LEU A 60 -3.99 -2.48 8.85
N ILE A 61 -5.23 -2.99 8.77
CA ILE A 61 -6.40 -2.28 9.28
C ILE A 61 -6.29 -2.07 10.79
N LYS A 62 -5.89 -3.11 11.51
CA LYS A 62 -5.70 -3.04 12.96
C LYS A 62 -4.64 -1.99 13.34
N SER A 63 -3.52 -1.96 12.62
CA SER A 63 -2.46 -0.98 12.84
C SER A 63 -2.95 0.45 12.61
N GLY A 64 -3.73 0.67 11.55
CA GLY A 64 -4.33 1.97 11.28
C GLY A 64 -5.24 2.43 12.41
N ASN A 65 -6.11 1.55 12.89
CA ASN A 65 -7.00 1.85 14.01
C ASN A 65 -6.22 2.16 15.29
N TYR A 66 -5.10 1.49 15.49
CA TYR A 66 -4.27 1.69 16.68
C TYR A 66 -3.70 3.10 16.78
N ILE A 67 -3.40 3.74 15.65
CA ILE A 67 -2.88 5.12 15.61
C ILE A 67 -3.95 6.14 15.24
N ASP A 68 -5.23 5.78 15.29
CA ASP A 68 -6.36 6.64 14.93
C ASP A 68 -6.32 7.15 13.48
N VAL A 69 -5.76 6.37 12.59
CA VAL A 69 -5.78 6.62 11.14
C VAL A 69 -6.49 5.44 10.48
N PRO A 70 -7.83 5.44 10.47
CA PRO A 70 -8.56 4.29 9.94
C PRO A 70 -8.33 4.11 8.45
N VAL A 71 -8.09 2.86 8.04
CA VAL A 71 -7.98 2.51 6.63
C VAL A 71 -9.39 2.58 6.01
N PRO A 72 -9.57 3.35 4.93
CA PRO A 72 -10.91 3.54 4.34
C PRO A 72 -11.40 2.38 3.47
N TYR A 73 -10.76 1.22 3.58
CA TYR A 73 -11.09 0.03 2.80
C TYR A 73 -11.27 -1.17 3.71
N SER A 74 -12.17 -2.08 3.34
CA SER A 74 -12.35 -3.35 4.04
C SER A 74 -11.23 -4.34 3.69
N VAL A 75 -11.12 -5.42 4.47
CA VAL A 75 -10.18 -6.51 4.17
C VAL A 75 -10.46 -7.05 2.76
N ASP A 76 -11.71 -7.27 2.40
CA ASP A 76 -12.06 -7.80 1.08
C ASP A 76 -11.68 -6.86 -0.05
N GLU A 77 -11.86 -5.55 0.13
CA GLU A 77 -11.45 -4.54 -0.86
C GLU A 77 -9.92 -4.51 -1.03
N ILE A 78 -9.18 -4.63 0.06
CA ILE A 78 -7.71 -4.69 0.01
C ILE A 78 -7.26 -5.97 -0.70
N GLU A 79 -7.88 -7.12 -0.39
CA GLU A 79 -7.56 -8.38 -1.05
C GLU A 79 -7.85 -8.31 -2.56
N GLU A 80 -8.96 -7.69 -2.95
CA GLU A 80 -9.27 -7.47 -4.37
C GLU A 80 -8.22 -6.58 -5.05
N ALA A 81 -7.78 -5.51 -4.39
CA ALA A 81 -6.74 -4.63 -4.91
C ALA A 81 -5.42 -5.38 -5.16
N LYS A 82 -5.05 -6.31 -4.27
CA LYS A 82 -3.83 -7.12 -4.42
C LYS A 82 -3.87 -8.04 -5.63
N SER A 83 -5.06 -8.40 -6.09
CA SER A 83 -5.22 -9.33 -7.23
C SER A 83 -5.21 -8.64 -8.59
N LEU A 84 -5.15 -7.32 -8.61
CA LEU A 84 -5.14 -6.56 -9.87
C LEU A 84 -3.84 -6.64 -10.65
#